data_935f4a8407b71cc0a2c4003c30b5e630
#
_entry.id   935f4a8407b71cc0a2c4003c30b5e630
#
_cell.length_a   1.000
_cell.length_b   1.000
_cell.length_c   1.000
_cell.angle_alpha   90.00
_cell.angle_beta   90.00
_cell.angle_gamma   90.00
#
_symmetry.space_group_name_H-M   'P 1'
#
loop_
_entity.id
_entity.type
_entity.pdbx_description
1 polymer ?
#
loop_
_entity_poly.entity_id
_entity_poly.type
_entity_poly.pdbx_seq_one_letter_code
_entity_poly.pdbx_strand_id
1 'polypeptide(L)'
;MQLLLKDELPFTTISIAYRGAVLEIPDVLIDTGSASTVLSVDLLADVQIFPTPEDILHTIHGVGGSEVVFTRNVDYLKVGEHSIVNFEIEVGGMDYGFDINGILGMDFLTRSGAIINLKELKLEFSQV
;
A
#
# COMPACT_ATOMS: atom_id res chain seq x y z
N MET A 1 13.87 -8.28 -0.63
CA MET A 1 13.04 -7.90 -1.78
C MET A 1 13.67 -6.73 -2.52
N GLN A 2 13.78 -6.83 -3.82
CA GLN A 2 14.39 -5.77 -4.63
C GLN A 2 13.43 -4.60 -4.80
N LEU A 3 13.93 -3.38 -4.59
CA LEU A 3 13.19 -2.16 -4.88
C LEU A 3 13.55 -1.66 -6.28
N LEU A 4 12.61 -0.95 -6.89
CA LEU A 4 12.78 -0.36 -8.20
C LEU A 4 12.74 1.15 -8.08
N LEU A 5 13.78 1.83 -8.56
CA LEU A 5 13.76 3.30 -8.61
C LEU A 5 13.04 3.77 -9.85
N LYS A 6 12.05 4.63 -9.66
CA LYS A 6 11.36 5.35 -10.73
C LYS A 6 11.27 6.81 -10.30
N ASP A 7 11.76 7.73 -11.14
CA ASP A 7 11.82 9.15 -10.81
C ASP A 7 12.48 9.42 -9.46
N GLU A 8 13.53 8.63 -9.16
CA GLU A 8 14.31 8.71 -7.91
C GLU A 8 13.51 8.34 -6.66
N LEU A 9 12.38 7.64 -6.82
CA LEU A 9 11.56 7.15 -5.71
C LEU A 9 11.56 5.63 -5.68
N PRO A 10 11.50 5.02 -4.47
CA PRO A 10 11.55 3.56 -4.35
C PRO A 10 10.17 2.93 -4.46
N PHE A 11 10.01 2.00 -5.38
CA PHE A 11 8.76 1.28 -5.62
C PHE A 11 8.93 -0.21 -5.39
N THR A 12 7.85 -0.86 -5.05
CA THR A 12 7.79 -2.31 -4.88
C THR A 12 6.46 -2.85 -5.43
N THR A 13 6.36 -4.16 -5.52
CA THR A 13 5.13 -4.86 -5.84
C THR A 13 4.62 -5.51 -4.55
N ILE A 14 3.33 -5.37 -4.29
CA ILE A 14 2.68 -5.99 -3.14
C ILE A 14 1.60 -6.95 -3.61
N SER A 15 1.14 -7.80 -2.70
CA SER A 15 -0.04 -8.65 -2.93
C SER A 15 -1.02 -8.43 -1.81
N ILE A 16 -2.30 -8.41 -2.16
CA ILE A 16 -3.38 -8.45 -1.17
C ILE A 16 -4.28 -9.64 -1.46
N ALA A 17 -4.94 -10.13 -0.42
CA ALA A 17 -6.02 -11.09 -0.57
C ALA A 17 -7.27 -10.53 0.09
N TYR A 18 -8.40 -10.70 -0.56
CA TYR A 18 -9.68 -10.27 -0.03
C TYR A 18 -10.74 -11.31 -0.35
N ARG A 19 -11.32 -11.87 0.71
CA ARG A 19 -12.33 -12.94 0.59
C ARG A 19 -11.87 -14.06 -0.33
N GLY A 20 -10.59 -14.43 -0.20
CA GLY A 20 -9.96 -15.50 -0.95
C GLY A 20 -9.41 -15.12 -2.33
N ALA A 21 -9.75 -13.96 -2.86
CA ALA A 21 -9.19 -13.49 -4.14
C ALA A 21 -7.88 -12.77 -3.91
N VAL A 22 -6.87 -13.08 -4.71
CA VAL A 22 -5.53 -12.51 -4.59
C VAL A 22 -5.28 -11.55 -5.75
N LEU A 23 -4.70 -10.40 -5.44
CA LEU A 23 -4.32 -9.39 -6.42
C LEU A 23 -2.88 -8.96 -6.18
N GLU A 24 -2.08 -9.00 -7.24
CA GLU A 24 -0.74 -8.44 -7.24
C GLU A 24 -0.79 -7.00 -7.75
N ILE A 25 -0.19 -6.07 -7.01
CA ILE A 25 -0.23 -4.65 -7.31
C ILE A 25 1.20 -4.15 -7.48
N PRO A 26 1.63 -3.82 -8.71
CA PRO A 26 2.93 -3.22 -8.95
C PRO A 26 2.90 -1.71 -8.71
N ASP A 27 4.05 -1.09 -8.76
CA ASP A 27 4.21 0.37 -8.69
C ASP A 27 3.61 0.96 -7.41
N VAL A 28 3.94 0.35 -6.27
CA VAL A 28 3.56 0.85 -4.95
C VAL A 28 4.77 1.56 -4.34
N LEU A 29 4.57 2.82 -4.00
CA LEU A 29 5.62 3.67 -3.44
C LEU A 29 5.88 3.32 -1.98
N ILE A 30 7.14 3.14 -1.61
CA ILE A 30 7.56 3.05 -0.21
C ILE A 30 7.58 4.48 0.33
N ASP A 31 6.68 4.79 1.27
CA ASP A 31 6.48 6.16 1.74
C ASP A 31 6.48 6.25 3.26
N THR A 32 7.65 6.56 3.82
CA THR A 32 7.79 6.75 5.26
C THR A 32 7.11 8.04 5.76
N GLY A 33 6.69 8.90 4.86
CA GLY A 33 5.94 10.11 5.20
C GLY A 33 4.44 9.87 5.31
N SER A 34 3.96 8.68 4.98
CA SER A 34 2.55 8.32 5.10
C SER A 34 2.32 7.44 6.31
N ALA A 35 1.35 7.78 7.16
CA ALA A 35 1.02 6.97 8.33
C ALA A 35 0.29 5.68 7.93
N SER A 36 -0.41 5.69 6.82
CA SER A 36 -1.25 4.58 6.38
C SER A 36 -0.93 4.12 4.97
N THR A 37 -1.29 2.87 4.68
CA THR A 37 -1.18 2.29 3.34
C THR A 37 -2.45 2.61 2.56
N VAL A 38 -2.28 3.18 1.37
CA VAL A 38 -3.38 3.59 0.50
C VAL A 38 -3.23 2.89 -0.84
N LEU A 39 -4.29 2.24 -1.31
CA LEU A 39 -4.26 1.50 -2.57
C LEU A 39 -5.33 2.04 -3.53
N SER A 40 -5.08 1.87 -4.81
CA SER A 40 -5.92 2.38 -5.89
C SER A 40 -7.29 1.71 -5.90
N VAL A 41 -8.36 2.51 -5.83
CA VAL A 41 -9.73 2.02 -5.91
C VAL A 41 -9.99 1.31 -7.24
N ASP A 42 -9.36 1.76 -8.33
CA ASP A 42 -9.56 1.15 -9.64
C ASP A 42 -9.01 -0.27 -9.70
N LEU A 43 -7.83 -0.51 -9.12
CA LEU A 43 -7.24 -1.84 -9.10
C LEU A 43 -7.96 -2.79 -8.15
N LEU A 44 -8.43 -2.29 -7.02
CA LEU A 44 -9.09 -3.12 -6.01
C LEU A 44 -10.45 -3.62 -6.46
N ALA A 45 -11.03 -3.02 -7.49
CA ALA A 45 -12.25 -3.54 -8.10
C ALA A 45 -12.07 -4.96 -8.62
N ASP A 46 -10.86 -5.34 -9.01
CA ASP A 46 -10.56 -6.69 -9.50
C ASP A 46 -10.75 -7.78 -8.43
N VAL A 47 -10.72 -7.43 -7.15
CA VAL A 47 -11.01 -8.35 -6.05
C VAL A 47 -12.30 -8.00 -5.33
N GLN A 48 -13.19 -7.28 -6.01
CA GLN A 48 -14.53 -6.93 -5.52
C GLN A 48 -14.52 -6.00 -4.31
N ILE A 49 -13.53 -5.13 -4.23
CA ILE A 49 -13.51 -4.06 -3.22
C ILE A 49 -14.06 -2.81 -3.88
N PHE A 50 -15.27 -2.42 -3.44
CA PHE A 50 -15.97 -1.25 -3.95
C PHE A 50 -16.45 -0.41 -2.78
N PRO A 51 -16.58 0.91 -2.95
CA PRO A 51 -17.24 1.73 -1.93
C PRO A 51 -18.70 1.29 -1.78
N THR A 52 -19.17 1.28 -0.54
CA THR A 52 -20.56 0.93 -0.21
C THR A 52 -21.22 2.09 0.53
N PRO A 53 -22.57 2.13 0.59
CA PRO A 53 -23.26 3.20 1.33
C PRO A 53 -22.91 3.24 2.82
N GLU A 54 -22.45 2.12 3.39
CA GLU A 54 -22.06 2.05 4.80
C GLU A 54 -20.65 2.57 5.05
N ASP A 55 -19.84 2.74 4.02
CA ASP A 55 -18.48 3.24 4.18
C ASP A 55 -18.47 4.69 4.63
N ILE A 56 -17.64 4.98 5.61
CA ILE A 56 -17.39 6.34 6.06
C ILE A 56 -16.21 6.88 5.26
N LEU A 57 -16.45 7.97 4.54
CA LEU A 57 -15.38 8.64 3.79
C LEU A 57 -14.66 9.61 4.71
N HIS A 58 -13.34 9.62 4.63
CA HIS A 58 -12.53 10.58 5.35
C HIS A 58 -11.41 11.08 4.46
N THR A 59 -10.86 12.24 4.84
CA THR A 59 -9.82 12.89 4.07
C THR A 59 -8.49 12.67 4.75
N ILE A 60 -7.51 12.17 3.98
CA ILE A 60 -6.13 12.10 4.44
C ILE A 60 -5.34 13.24 3.80
N HIS A 61 -4.34 13.72 4.53
CA HIS A 61 -3.49 14.82 4.10
C HIS A 61 -2.05 14.34 3.98
N GLY A 62 -1.38 14.76 2.92
CA GLY A 62 0.01 14.46 2.68
C GLY A 62 0.72 15.62 2.00
N VAL A 63 2.00 15.45 1.72
CA VAL A 63 2.82 16.47 1.06
C VAL A 63 2.27 16.81 -0.33
N GLY A 64 1.70 15.85 -1.02
CA GLY A 64 1.13 16.03 -2.35
C GLY A 64 -0.30 16.56 -2.39
N GLY A 65 -0.92 16.86 -1.23
CA GLY A 65 -2.29 17.34 -1.15
C GLY A 65 -3.17 16.49 -0.25
N SER A 66 -4.48 16.49 -0.51
CA SER A 66 -5.44 15.71 0.25
C SER A 66 -6.20 14.75 -0.65
N GLU A 67 -6.70 13.67 -0.07
CA GLU A 67 -7.41 12.63 -0.79
C GLU A 67 -8.53 12.08 0.08
N VAL A 68 -9.67 11.79 -0.56
CA VAL A 68 -10.81 11.15 0.11
C VAL A 68 -10.66 9.64 -0.02
N VAL A 69 -10.73 8.96 1.11
CA VAL A 69 -10.53 7.51 1.17
C VAL A 69 -11.62 6.85 1.99
N PHE A 70 -11.78 5.55 1.79
CA PHE A 70 -12.51 4.68 2.72
C PHE A 70 -11.58 3.53 3.14
N THR A 71 -11.93 2.79 4.18
CA THR A 71 -11.09 1.71 4.70
C THR A 71 -11.70 0.35 4.39
N ARG A 72 -10.81 -0.66 4.32
CA ARG A 72 -11.22 -2.04 4.16
C ARG A 72 -10.20 -2.95 4.84
N ASN A 73 -10.67 -3.94 5.58
CA ASN A 73 -9.80 -4.98 6.09
C ASN A 73 -9.63 -6.06 5.04
N VAL A 74 -8.39 -6.32 4.67
CA VAL A 74 -8.06 -7.40 3.73
C VAL A 74 -7.57 -8.62 4.50
N ASP A 75 -7.66 -9.79 3.86
CA ASP A 75 -7.25 -11.05 4.50
C ASP A 75 -5.78 -10.98 4.89
N TYR A 76 -4.96 -10.47 3.99
CA TYR A 76 -3.55 -10.16 4.26
C TYR A 76 -3.03 -9.13 3.25
N LEU A 77 -1.95 -8.46 3.65
CA LEU A 77 -1.11 -7.67 2.77
C LEU A 77 0.29 -8.26 2.83
N LYS A 78 0.86 -8.58 1.68
CA LYS A 78 2.14 -9.28 1.58
C LYS A 78 3.13 -8.49 0.73
N VAL A 79 4.32 -8.33 1.25
CA VAL A 79 5.45 -7.70 0.55
C VAL A 79 6.64 -8.64 0.65
N GLY A 80 7.12 -9.12 -0.51
CA GLY A 80 8.13 -10.17 -0.49
C GLY A 80 7.60 -11.42 0.21
N GLU A 81 8.30 -11.88 1.23
CA GLU A 81 7.90 -13.05 2.01
C GLU A 81 7.17 -12.69 3.30
N HIS A 82 7.01 -11.39 3.58
CA HIS A 82 6.39 -10.94 4.81
C HIS A 82 4.93 -10.57 4.58
N SER A 83 4.02 -11.21 5.31
CA SER A 83 2.61 -10.87 5.24
C SER A 83 2.05 -10.53 6.61
N ILE A 84 1.10 -9.59 6.62
CA ILE A 84 0.35 -9.23 7.82
C ILE A 84 -1.11 -9.55 7.54
N VAL A 85 -1.70 -10.41 8.38
CA VAL A 85 -3.10 -10.81 8.25
C VAL A 85 -4.02 -9.75 8.86
N ASN A 86 -5.26 -9.71 8.38
CA ASN A 86 -6.28 -8.76 8.85
C ASN A 86 -5.76 -7.32 8.84
N PHE A 87 -5.20 -6.93 7.70
CA PHE A 87 -4.59 -5.61 7.55
C PHE A 87 -5.63 -4.61 7.04
N GLU A 88 -5.74 -3.47 7.73
CA GLU A 88 -6.61 -2.39 7.28
C GLU A 88 -5.88 -1.52 6.28
N ILE A 89 -6.45 -1.39 5.09
CA ILE A 89 -5.95 -0.49 4.05
C ILE A 89 -6.90 0.68 3.87
N GLU A 90 -6.37 1.77 3.35
CA GLU A 90 -7.17 2.87 2.84
C GLU A 90 -7.27 2.74 1.33
N VAL A 91 -8.42 3.09 0.78
CA VAL A 91 -8.72 2.94 -0.65
C VAL A 91 -9.05 4.31 -1.21
N GLY A 92 -8.30 4.74 -2.21
CA GLY A 92 -8.46 6.07 -2.78
C GLY A 92 -8.15 6.11 -4.27
N GLY A 93 -8.33 7.29 -4.86
CA GLY A 93 -8.15 7.48 -6.29
C GLY A 93 -6.70 7.47 -6.79
N MET A 94 -5.76 7.75 -5.89
CA MET A 94 -4.32 7.77 -6.21
C MET A 94 -3.94 8.79 -7.29
N ASP A 95 -4.57 9.95 -7.26
CA ASP A 95 -4.32 11.02 -8.23
C ASP A 95 -3.22 11.95 -7.72
N TYR A 96 -1.97 11.56 -7.94
CA TYR A 96 -0.78 12.31 -7.48
C TYR A 96 0.00 12.93 -8.64
N GLY A 97 -0.56 12.94 -9.85
CA GLY A 97 0.10 13.54 -11.01
C GLY A 97 1.15 12.66 -11.67
N PHE A 98 1.35 11.43 -11.21
CA PHE A 98 2.21 10.42 -11.84
C PHE A 98 1.63 9.03 -11.57
N ASP A 99 2.10 8.05 -12.33
CA ASP A 99 1.57 6.68 -12.27
C ASP A 99 2.01 5.98 -10.99
N ILE A 100 1.08 5.85 -10.07
CA ILE A 100 1.27 5.17 -8.80
C ILE A 100 0.01 4.38 -8.47
N ASN A 101 0.18 3.14 -8.07
CA ASN A 101 -0.94 2.26 -7.75
C ASN A 101 -1.23 2.17 -6.27
N GLY A 102 -0.32 2.65 -5.46
CA GLY A 102 -0.49 2.64 -4.02
C GLY A 102 0.69 3.24 -3.29
N ILE A 103 0.49 3.44 -2.00
CA ILE A 103 1.49 3.93 -1.07
C ILE A 103 1.58 2.92 0.06
N LEU A 104 2.77 2.37 0.30
CA LEU A 104 3.03 1.50 1.44
C LEU A 104 3.52 2.39 2.58
N GLY A 105 2.70 2.55 3.61
CA GLY A 105 2.93 3.50 4.67
C GLY A 105 3.57 2.91 5.91
N MET A 106 3.72 3.75 6.93
CA MET A 106 4.37 3.39 8.18
C MET A 106 3.63 2.32 8.97
N ASP A 107 2.31 2.19 8.78
CA ASP A 107 1.51 1.14 9.41
C ASP A 107 2.07 -0.26 9.07
N PHE A 108 2.33 -0.52 7.80
CA PHE A 108 2.94 -1.79 7.39
C PHE A 108 4.43 -1.83 7.74
N LEU A 109 5.15 -0.76 7.43
CA LEU A 109 6.61 -0.74 7.58
C LEU A 109 7.06 -0.96 9.02
N THR A 110 6.38 -0.34 9.99
CA THR A 110 6.73 -0.52 11.41
C THR A 110 6.33 -1.90 11.91
N ARG A 111 5.13 -2.37 11.58
CA ARG A 111 4.64 -3.67 12.05
C ARG A 111 5.44 -4.84 11.47
N SER A 112 5.95 -4.68 10.26
CA SER A 112 6.78 -5.71 9.61
C SER A 112 8.24 -5.65 10.03
N GLY A 113 8.67 -4.61 10.73
CA GLY A 113 10.08 -4.41 11.04
C GLY A 113 10.92 -4.16 9.80
N ALA A 114 10.39 -3.40 8.86
CA ALA A 114 11.04 -3.18 7.57
C ALA A 114 12.36 -2.43 7.72
N ILE A 115 13.35 -2.87 6.96
CA ILE A 115 14.64 -2.20 6.81
C ILE A 115 14.74 -1.77 5.35
N ILE A 116 14.82 -0.48 5.12
CA ILE A 116 14.93 0.09 3.79
C ILE A 116 16.41 0.36 3.51
N ASN A 117 17.00 -0.47 2.67
CA ASN A 117 18.40 -0.34 2.29
C ASN A 117 18.49 0.35 0.94
N LEU A 118 18.70 1.65 0.96
CA LEU A 118 18.73 2.45 -0.27
C LEU A 118 20.00 2.24 -1.07
N LYS A 119 21.10 1.85 -0.43
CA LYS A 119 22.34 1.56 -1.13
C LYS A 119 22.20 0.35 -2.04
N GLU A 120 21.56 -0.71 -1.53
CA GLU A 120 21.35 -1.95 -2.28
C GLU A 120 20.00 -1.99 -2.98
N LEU A 121 19.15 -0.99 -2.76
CA LEU A 121 17.77 -0.93 -3.23
C LEU A 121 16.99 -2.20 -2.84
N LYS A 122 17.00 -2.49 -1.55
CA LYS A 122 16.32 -3.65 -0.99
C LYS A 122 15.42 -3.26 0.16
N LEU A 123 14.31 -3.95 0.23
CA LEU A 123 13.43 -3.95 1.40
C LEU A 123 13.61 -5.28 2.11
N GLU A 124 14.05 -5.23 3.35
CA GLU A 124 14.32 -6.40 4.16
C GLU A 124 13.44 -6.34 5.41
N PHE A 125 13.19 -7.50 6.00
CA PHE A 125 12.34 -7.59 7.17
C PHE A 125 13.12 -8.20 8.32
N SER A 126 12.94 -7.59 9.51
CA SER A 126 13.55 -8.09 10.72
C SER A 126 12.98 -9.47 11.04
N GLN A 127 13.87 -10.45 11.26
CA GLN A 127 13.48 -11.77 11.73
C GLN A 127 13.65 -11.80 13.24
N VAL A 128 12.54 -11.96 13.91
CA VAL A 128 12.52 -12.03 15.37
C VAL A 128 12.04 -13.39 15.79
#